data_dad18fa30a88bd5633d5bcc95f422572
#
_entry.id   dad18fa30a88bd5633d5bcc95f422572
#
_cell.length_a   1.000
_cell.length_b   1.000
_cell.length_c   1.000
_cell.angle_alpha   90.00
_cell.angle_beta   90.00
_cell.angle_gamma   90.00
#
_symmetry.space_group_name_H-M   'P 1'
#
loop_
_entity.id
_entity.type
_entity.pdbx_description
1 polymer ?
#
loop_
_entity_poly.entity_id
_entity_poly.type
_entity_poly.pdbx_seq_one_letter_code
_entity_poly.pdbx_strand_id
1 'polypeptide(L)'
;MNKTGKRWICFLALLMCLCLLLTSCAPAPQQPAGNSEAQVENLAKLCKVWGYIKYTHPVFLLGEKDWDEELLKLIPAVSKADSDEVNGILHEWVDSLGEVDYGTLNRVPLWAAAKEEEIRVQADTSWISADYLGEELTQQLSQLGPVPNIDRSKAPV
;
A
#
# COMPACT_ATOMS: atom_id res chain seq x y z
N MET A 1 43.71 61.06 -13.09
CA MET A 1 42.81 60.04 -12.59
C MET A 1 43.31 59.59 -11.21
N ASN A 2 42.54 59.97 -10.15
CA ASN A 2 43.04 59.95 -8.76
C ASN A 2 43.18 58.48 -8.26
N LYS A 3 44.29 58.16 -7.59
CA LYS A 3 44.59 56.83 -7.02
C LYS A 3 43.46 56.31 -6.11
N THR A 4 42.72 57.20 -5.48
CA THR A 4 41.54 56.86 -4.64
C THR A 4 40.38 56.32 -5.46
N GLY A 5 40.08 56.87 -6.64
CA GLY A 5 39.01 56.43 -7.48
C GLY A 5 39.20 55.00 -8.03
N LYS A 6 40.47 54.64 -8.35
CA LYS A 6 40.76 53.27 -8.77
C LYS A 6 40.59 52.23 -7.67
N ARG A 7 40.88 52.57 -6.44
CA ARG A 7 40.70 51.69 -5.27
C ARG A 7 39.22 51.45 -5.00
N TRP A 8 38.36 52.45 -5.13
CA TRP A 8 36.91 52.32 -4.97
C TRP A 8 36.27 51.48 -6.05
N ILE A 9 36.71 51.61 -7.30
CA ILE A 9 36.21 50.78 -8.41
C ILE A 9 36.62 49.31 -8.21
N CYS A 10 37.83 49.02 -7.73
CA CYS A 10 38.22 47.63 -7.41
C CYS A 10 37.43 47.05 -6.23
N PHE A 11 37.10 47.84 -5.21
CA PHE A 11 36.27 47.40 -4.10
C PHE A 11 34.81 47.11 -4.53
N LEU A 12 34.24 47.95 -5.38
CA LEU A 12 32.90 47.70 -5.95
C LEU A 12 32.86 46.50 -6.85
N ALA A 13 33.90 46.28 -7.68
CA ALA A 13 34.00 45.09 -8.52
C ALA A 13 34.17 43.80 -7.71
N LEU A 14 34.94 43.84 -6.60
CA LEU A 14 35.12 42.72 -5.70
C LEU A 14 33.84 42.39 -4.94
N LEU A 15 33.08 43.41 -4.50
CA LEU A 15 31.80 43.25 -3.81
C LEU A 15 30.75 42.65 -4.76
N MET A 16 30.73 43.09 -6.01
CA MET A 16 29.82 42.59 -7.03
C MET A 16 30.12 41.13 -7.42
N CYS A 17 31.41 40.73 -7.49
CA CYS A 17 31.82 39.33 -7.68
C CYS A 17 31.44 38.45 -6.49
N LEU A 18 31.55 38.96 -5.25
CA LEU A 18 31.20 38.21 -4.05
C LEU A 18 29.67 37.96 -3.98
N CYS A 19 28.85 38.95 -4.41
CA CYS A 19 27.41 38.79 -4.49
C CYS A 19 26.97 37.74 -5.54
N LEU A 20 27.71 37.58 -6.67
CA LEU A 20 27.41 36.60 -7.70
C LEU A 20 27.75 35.15 -7.27
N LEU A 21 28.66 34.99 -6.30
CA LEU A 21 28.99 33.66 -5.76
C LEU A 21 27.97 33.16 -4.73
N LEU A 22 27.13 34.03 -4.19
CA LEU A 22 26.11 33.67 -3.18
C LEU A 22 24.75 33.27 -3.80
N THR A 23 24.55 33.46 -5.11
CA THR A 23 23.29 33.14 -5.79
C THR A 23 23.27 31.76 -6.46
N SER A 24 24.30 30.93 -6.28
CA SER A 24 24.41 29.63 -6.94
C SER A 24 23.96 28.41 -6.12
N CYS A 25 23.16 28.63 -5.08
CA CYS A 25 22.46 27.53 -4.40
C CYS A 25 20.96 27.68 -4.57
N ALA A 26 20.45 27.62 -5.81
CA ALA A 26 19.08 27.19 -6.01
C ALA A 26 19.04 25.68 -5.65
N PRO A 27 18.20 25.25 -4.69
CA PRO A 27 17.98 23.83 -4.50
C PRO A 27 17.55 23.25 -5.85
N ALA A 28 18.26 22.25 -6.33
CA ALA A 28 17.81 21.47 -7.50
C ALA A 28 16.35 21.07 -7.25
N PRO A 29 15.48 21.08 -8.27
CA PRO A 29 14.14 20.57 -8.12
C PRO A 29 14.28 19.17 -7.52
N GLN A 30 13.81 19.00 -6.27
CA GLN A 30 13.77 17.71 -5.63
C GLN A 30 12.85 16.86 -6.52
N GLN A 31 13.44 15.94 -7.26
CA GLN A 31 12.68 14.82 -7.80
C GLN A 31 11.90 14.25 -6.60
N PRO A 32 10.60 13.97 -6.76
CA PRO A 32 9.87 13.29 -5.70
C PRO A 32 10.72 12.09 -5.30
N ALA A 33 11.10 12.03 -4.02
CA ALA A 33 11.89 10.94 -3.50
C ALA A 33 11.15 9.65 -3.86
N GLY A 34 11.73 8.84 -4.73
CA GLY A 34 11.18 7.55 -5.06
C GLY A 34 10.96 6.79 -3.77
N ASN A 35 9.91 5.98 -3.70
CA ASN A 35 9.67 5.14 -2.54
C ASN A 35 10.94 4.33 -2.23
N SER A 36 11.29 4.24 -0.94
CA SER A 36 12.38 3.34 -0.53
C SER A 36 12.01 1.89 -0.88
N GLU A 37 13.00 1.03 -1.03
CA GLU A 37 12.77 -0.39 -1.30
C GLU A 37 11.85 -1.02 -0.23
N ALA A 38 12.06 -0.69 1.05
CA ALA A 38 11.21 -1.13 2.15
C ALA A 38 9.76 -0.63 1.99
N GLN A 39 9.57 0.61 1.59
CA GLN A 39 8.24 1.17 1.34
C GLN A 39 7.51 0.47 0.19
N VAL A 40 8.24 0.14 -0.88
CA VAL A 40 7.68 -0.62 -2.01
C VAL A 40 7.26 -2.01 -1.56
N GLU A 41 8.09 -2.71 -0.76
CA GLU A 41 7.77 -4.03 -0.23
C GLU A 41 6.55 -4.00 0.71
N ASN A 42 6.48 -3.01 1.60
CA ASN A 42 5.34 -2.83 2.50
C ASN A 42 4.03 -2.61 1.73
N LEU A 43 4.06 -1.79 0.68
CA LEU A 43 2.90 -1.57 -0.18
C LEU A 43 2.54 -2.81 -1.00
N ALA A 44 3.53 -3.57 -1.47
CA ALA A 44 3.29 -4.84 -2.15
C ALA A 44 2.62 -5.87 -1.23
N LYS A 45 3.06 -5.93 0.04
CA LYS A 45 2.43 -6.76 1.07
C LYS A 45 0.98 -6.34 1.33
N LEU A 46 0.73 -5.04 1.50
CA LEU A 46 -0.62 -4.49 1.61
C LEU A 46 -1.49 -4.91 0.42
N CYS A 47 -1.01 -4.77 -0.80
CA CYS A 47 -1.77 -5.14 -2.00
C CYS A 47 -2.14 -6.63 -2.02
N LYS A 48 -1.23 -7.52 -1.61
CA LYS A 48 -1.49 -8.96 -1.54
C LYS A 48 -2.58 -9.28 -0.50
N VAL A 49 -2.42 -8.77 0.73
CA VAL A 49 -3.37 -9.02 1.82
C VAL A 49 -4.73 -8.41 1.50
N TRP A 50 -4.76 -7.15 1.09
CA TRP A 50 -5.99 -6.45 0.72
C TRP A 50 -6.73 -7.14 -0.45
N GLY A 51 -6.00 -7.54 -1.50
CA GLY A 51 -6.58 -8.27 -2.63
C GLY A 51 -7.12 -9.64 -2.24
N TYR A 52 -6.45 -10.37 -1.35
CA TYR A 52 -6.91 -11.66 -0.83
C TYR A 52 -8.21 -11.51 -0.03
N ILE A 53 -8.24 -10.56 0.90
CA ILE A 53 -9.39 -10.26 1.76
C ILE A 53 -10.64 -9.90 0.94
N LYS A 54 -10.49 -9.14 -0.14
CA LYS A 54 -11.61 -8.79 -1.05
C LYS A 54 -12.44 -10.00 -1.46
N TYR A 55 -11.78 -11.11 -1.75
CA TYR A 55 -12.42 -12.29 -2.34
C TYR A 55 -12.72 -13.40 -1.34
N THR A 56 -12.28 -13.24 -0.10
CA THR A 56 -12.40 -14.26 0.94
C THR A 56 -13.19 -13.82 2.17
N HIS A 57 -13.20 -12.53 2.51
CA HIS A 57 -13.87 -12.06 3.71
C HIS A 57 -15.36 -11.73 3.46
N PRO A 58 -16.30 -12.23 4.31
CA PRO A 58 -17.73 -12.02 4.14
C PRO A 58 -18.15 -10.56 4.01
N VAL A 59 -17.56 -9.65 4.79
CA VAL A 59 -17.89 -8.22 4.79
C VAL A 59 -17.80 -7.57 3.41
N PHE A 60 -16.83 -7.98 2.59
CA PHE A 60 -16.68 -7.49 1.22
C PHE A 60 -17.53 -8.30 0.24
N LEU A 61 -17.66 -9.61 0.47
CA LEU A 61 -18.49 -10.46 -0.37
C LEU A 61 -19.98 -10.10 -0.28
N LEU A 62 -20.41 -9.56 0.85
CA LEU A 62 -21.77 -9.04 1.07
C LEU A 62 -21.93 -7.56 0.67
N GLY A 63 -20.82 -6.85 0.37
CA GLY A 63 -20.84 -5.43 0.06
C GLY A 63 -21.13 -4.53 1.26
N GLU A 64 -20.80 -4.97 2.46
CA GLU A 64 -21.06 -4.24 3.71
C GLU A 64 -20.01 -3.15 3.98
N LYS A 65 -18.80 -3.29 3.41
CA LYS A 65 -17.74 -2.29 3.46
C LYS A 65 -17.24 -1.97 2.05
N ASP A 66 -16.83 -0.71 1.86
CA ASP A 66 -16.16 -0.28 0.64
C ASP A 66 -14.70 -0.70 0.68
N TRP A 67 -14.31 -1.53 -0.27
CA TRP A 67 -12.99 -2.12 -0.38
C TRP A 67 -11.90 -1.08 -0.73
N ASP A 68 -12.21 -0.10 -1.58
CA ASP A 68 -11.27 0.95 -1.97
C ASP A 68 -11.06 1.96 -0.83
N GLU A 69 -12.12 2.28 -0.07
CA GLU A 69 -12.00 3.12 1.12
C GLU A 69 -11.09 2.49 2.18
N GLU A 70 -11.19 1.18 2.40
CA GLU A 70 -10.31 0.47 3.32
C GLU A 70 -8.84 0.54 2.87
N LEU A 71 -8.55 0.38 1.57
CA LEU A 71 -7.20 0.56 1.03
C LEU A 71 -6.66 1.96 1.30
N LEU A 72 -7.46 2.99 1.00
CA LEU A 72 -7.05 4.39 1.18
C LEU A 72 -6.72 4.73 2.64
N LYS A 73 -7.37 4.07 3.61
CA LYS A 73 -7.06 4.21 5.05
C LYS A 73 -5.71 3.60 5.41
N LEU A 74 -5.34 2.48 4.78
CA LEU A 74 -4.13 1.72 5.11
C LEU A 74 -2.85 2.30 4.49
N ILE A 75 -2.92 2.83 3.28
CA ILE A 75 -1.75 3.33 2.55
C ILE A 75 -0.87 4.27 3.38
N PRO A 76 -1.38 5.29 4.09
CA PRO A 76 -0.54 6.23 4.85
C PRO A 76 0.20 5.58 6.02
N ALA A 77 -0.41 4.61 6.69
CA ALA A 77 0.19 3.88 7.80
C ALA A 77 1.27 2.92 7.30
N VAL A 78 0.92 2.06 6.34
CA VAL A 78 1.83 1.07 5.76
C VAL A 78 3.02 1.71 5.06
N SER A 79 2.83 2.85 4.37
CA SER A 79 3.94 3.55 3.70
C SER A 79 4.99 4.12 4.64
N LYS A 80 4.65 4.33 5.91
CA LYS A 80 5.53 4.92 6.93
C LYS A 80 6.07 3.90 7.92
N ALA A 81 5.49 2.72 7.95
CA ALA A 81 5.83 1.65 8.88
C ALA A 81 7.21 1.07 8.57
N ASP A 82 7.87 0.59 9.59
CA ASP A 82 9.00 -0.29 9.43
C ASP A 82 8.53 -1.69 9.00
N SER A 83 9.43 -2.49 8.42
CA SER A 83 9.09 -3.81 7.89
C SER A 83 8.46 -4.76 8.93
N ASP A 84 8.83 -4.59 10.20
CA ASP A 84 8.31 -5.41 11.31
C ASP A 84 6.92 -4.93 11.76
N GLU A 85 6.63 -3.64 11.61
CA GLU A 85 5.35 -3.04 12.03
C GLU A 85 4.22 -3.32 11.03
N VAL A 86 4.54 -3.48 9.75
CA VAL A 86 3.54 -3.63 8.69
C VAL A 86 2.64 -4.86 8.90
N ASN A 87 3.17 -5.96 9.41
CA ASN A 87 2.39 -7.16 9.69
C ASN A 87 1.36 -6.93 10.80
N GLY A 88 1.74 -6.19 11.85
CA GLY A 88 0.84 -5.79 12.93
C GLY A 88 -0.30 -4.89 12.43
N ILE A 89 0.02 -3.88 11.61
CA ILE A 89 -0.98 -2.99 11.01
C ILE A 89 -2.00 -3.77 10.17
N LEU A 90 -1.53 -4.72 9.37
CA LEU A 90 -2.40 -5.54 8.53
C LEU A 90 -3.23 -6.53 9.36
N HIS A 91 -2.66 -7.11 10.41
CA HIS A 91 -3.37 -7.97 11.36
C HIS A 91 -4.51 -7.22 12.05
N GLU A 92 -4.21 -6.05 12.64
CA GLU A 92 -5.22 -5.19 13.28
C GLU A 92 -6.33 -4.77 12.32
N TRP A 93 -5.97 -4.47 11.06
CA TRP A 93 -6.97 -4.15 10.05
C TRP A 93 -7.89 -5.33 9.77
N VAL A 94 -7.34 -6.54 9.54
CA VAL A 94 -8.17 -7.73 9.29
C VAL A 94 -9.06 -8.05 10.49
N ASP A 95 -8.55 -7.90 11.72
CA ASP A 95 -9.34 -8.07 12.95
C ASP A 95 -10.50 -7.08 13.01
N SER A 96 -10.27 -5.83 12.59
CA SER A 96 -11.30 -4.77 12.55
C SER A 96 -12.45 -5.04 11.57
N LEU A 97 -12.30 -6.00 10.65
CA LEU A 97 -13.36 -6.39 9.72
C LEU A 97 -14.44 -7.24 10.38
N GLY A 98 -14.16 -7.79 11.56
CA GLY A 98 -15.09 -8.58 12.34
C GLY A 98 -14.96 -10.08 12.14
N GLU A 99 -15.80 -10.83 12.84
CA GLU A 99 -15.78 -12.29 12.81
C GLU A 99 -16.19 -12.83 11.44
N VAL A 100 -15.56 -13.93 11.06
CA VAL A 100 -15.82 -14.60 9.78
C VAL A 100 -16.94 -15.62 9.95
N ASP A 101 -18.14 -15.27 9.49
CA ASP A 101 -19.28 -16.19 9.40
C ASP A 101 -19.69 -16.41 7.94
N TYR A 102 -19.25 -17.50 7.36
CA TYR A 102 -19.66 -17.89 6.02
C TYR A 102 -21.10 -18.41 5.93
N GLY A 103 -21.75 -18.66 7.08
CA GLY A 103 -23.15 -19.11 7.13
C GLY A 103 -24.15 -18.05 6.66
N THR A 104 -23.78 -16.77 6.76
CA THR A 104 -24.62 -15.64 6.32
C THR A 104 -24.58 -15.38 4.82
N LEU A 105 -23.62 -15.99 4.09
CA LEU A 105 -23.46 -15.78 2.67
C LEU A 105 -24.56 -16.49 1.86
N ASN A 106 -25.21 -15.74 0.97
CA ASN A 106 -26.12 -16.32 0.00
C ASN A 106 -25.32 -17.22 -0.98
N ARG A 107 -25.81 -18.43 -1.18
CA ARG A 107 -25.17 -19.36 -2.10
C ARG A 107 -26.03 -19.53 -3.34
N VAL A 108 -25.37 -19.51 -4.49
CA VAL A 108 -26.01 -19.88 -5.74
C VAL A 108 -26.22 -21.41 -5.80
N PRO A 109 -27.25 -21.90 -6.51
CA PRO A 109 -27.43 -23.32 -6.71
C PRO A 109 -26.18 -23.97 -7.34
N LEU A 110 -25.89 -25.22 -6.96
CA LEU A 110 -24.74 -25.97 -7.49
C LEU A 110 -24.67 -26.03 -9.02
N TRP A 111 -25.84 -26.07 -9.69
CA TRP A 111 -25.90 -26.05 -11.16
C TRP A 111 -25.47 -24.73 -11.79
N ALA A 112 -25.53 -23.62 -11.03
CA ALA A 112 -25.09 -22.31 -11.47
C ALA A 112 -23.63 -22.02 -11.09
N ALA A 113 -23.00 -22.87 -10.28
CA ALA A 113 -21.61 -22.74 -9.92
C ALA A 113 -20.70 -23.19 -11.08
N ALA A 114 -19.53 -22.57 -11.17
CA ALA A 114 -18.49 -23.05 -12.07
C ALA A 114 -18.12 -24.51 -11.74
N LYS A 115 -18.00 -25.34 -12.75
CA LYS A 115 -17.53 -26.69 -12.56
C LYS A 115 -16.02 -26.68 -12.36
N GLU A 116 -15.51 -27.70 -11.64
CA GLU A 116 -14.08 -27.80 -11.34
C GLU A 116 -13.22 -27.78 -12.62
N GLU A 117 -13.69 -28.39 -13.70
CA GLU A 117 -13.07 -28.40 -15.03
C GLU A 117 -13.03 -27.01 -15.71
N GLU A 118 -13.87 -26.07 -15.25
CA GLU A 118 -13.94 -24.69 -15.76
C GLU A 118 -12.98 -23.75 -14.99
N ILE A 119 -12.48 -24.20 -13.85
CA ILE A 119 -11.52 -23.44 -13.03
C ILE A 119 -10.14 -23.57 -13.67
N ARG A 120 -9.74 -22.56 -14.44
CA ARG A 120 -8.47 -22.57 -15.18
C ARG A 120 -7.29 -22.05 -14.39
N VAL A 121 -7.53 -21.20 -13.38
CA VAL A 121 -6.50 -20.56 -12.60
C VAL A 121 -6.92 -20.54 -11.14
N GLN A 122 -6.07 -21.05 -10.27
CA GLN A 122 -6.21 -20.88 -8.82
C GLN A 122 -5.26 -19.77 -8.37
N ALA A 123 -5.69 -18.98 -7.39
CA ALA A 123 -4.83 -17.96 -6.79
C ALA A 123 -3.66 -18.64 -6.08
N ASP A 124 -2.45 -18.14 -6.32
CA ASP A 124 -1.28 -18.54 -5.56
C ASP A 124 -1.37 -17.96 -4.14
N THR A 125 -1.49 -18.82 -3.16
CA THR A 125 -1.54 -18.49 -1.73
C THR A 125 -0.28 -18.90 -0.99
N SER A 126 0.78 -19.35 -1.66
CA SER A 126 2.04 -19.78 -1.06
C SER A 126 2.75 -18.68 -0.26
N TRP A 127 2.44 -17.42 -0.55
CA TRP A 127 2.93 -16.25 0.17
C TRP A 127 2.30 -16.06 1.56
N ILE A 128 1.19 -16.78 1.88
CA ILE A 128 0.59 -16.76 3.23
C ILE A 128 1.45 -17.68 4.11
N SER A 129 2.47 -17.10 4.70
CA SER A 129 3.46 -17.82 5.51
C SER A 129 3.94 -16.96 6.66
N ALA A 130 4.34 -17.61 7.77
CA ALA A 130 4.83 -16.92 8.95
C ALA A 130 6.12 -16.11 8.68
N ASP A 131 6.97 -16.60 7.76
CA ASP A 131 8.18 -15.89 7.36
C ASP A 131 7.91 -14.56 6.68
N TYR A 132 6.78 -14.45 5.97
CA TYR A 132 6.42 -13.25 5.21
C TYR A 132 5.46 -12.33 5.98
N LEU A 133 4.49 -12.89 6.70
CA LEU A 133 3.39 -12.16 7.34
C LEU A 133 3.45 -12.14 8.87
N GLY A 134 4.35 -12.90 9.48
CA GLY A 134 4.31 -13.21 10.91
C GLY A 134 3.23 -14.26 11.23
N GLU A 135 3.29 -14.81 12.45
CA GLU A 135 2.42 -15.93 12.83
C GLU A 135 0.95 -15.52 12.93
N GLU A 136 0.67 -14.38 13.56
CA GLU A 136 -0.70 -13.92 13.85
C GLU A 136 -1.49 -13.64 12.57
N LEU A 137 -0.94 -12.83 11.65
CA LEU A 137 -1.59 -12.52 10.37
C LEU A 137 -1.70 -13.77 9.49
N THR A 138 -0.68 -14.65 9.48
CA THR A 138 -0.73 -15.92 8.74
C THR A 138 -1.86 -16.80 9.25
N GLN A 139 -1.99 -16.95 10.57
CA GLN A 139 -3.07 -17.74 11.16
C GLN A 139 -4.45 -17.17 10.80
N GLN A 140 -4.60 -15.86 10.88
CA GLN A 140 -5.83 -15.14 10.56
C GLN A 140 -6.23 -15.33 9.10
N LEU A 141 -5.30 -15.14 8.15
CA LEU A 141 -5.58 -15.33 6.73
C LEU A 141 -5.83 -16.80 6.36
N SER A 142 -5.18 -17.74 7.05
CA SER A 142 -5.38 -19.17 6.82
C SER A 142 -6.78 -19.67 7.22
N GLN A 143 -7.49 -18.94 8.08
CA GLN A 143 -8.88 -19.22 8.41
C GLN A 143 -9.84 -18.78 7.31
N LEU A 144 -9.40 -17.88 6.43
CA LEU A 144 -10.15 -17.43 5.28
C LEU A 144 -9.88 -18.39 4.11
N GLY A 145 -10.92 -18.77 3.42
CA GLY A 145 -10.78 -19.69 2.28
C GLY A 145 -11.61 -19.25 1.08
N PRO A 146 -11.36 -19.83 -0.07
CA PRO A 146 -12.24 -19.61 -1.20
C PRO A 146 -13.64 -20.07 -0.84
N VAL A 147 -14.62 -19.21 -1.04
CA VAL A 147 -16.03 -19.53 -0.81
C VAL A 147 -16.66 -19.88 -2.15
N PRO A 148 -16.79 -21.18 -2.44
CA PRO A 148 -17.42 -21.62 -3.69
C PRO A 148 -18.93 -21.32 -3.64
N ASN A 149 -19.51 -21.10 -4.81
CA ASN A 149 -20.96 -20.98 -5.00
C ASN A 149 -21.59 -19.81 -4.22
N ILE A 150 -20.86 -18.73 -4.02
CA ILE A 150 -21.39 -17.53 -3.40
C ILE A 150 -22.06 -16.64 -4.44
N ASP A 151 -23.18 -16.03 -4.07
CA ASP A 151 -23.77 -14.95 -4.84
C ASP A 151 -22.95 -13.66 -4.65
N ARG A 152 -22.23 -13.28 -5.70
CA ARG A 152 -21.37 -12.09 -5.73
C ARG A 152 -22.05 -10.86 -6.34
N SER A 153 -23.37 -10.88 -6.50
CA SER A 153 -24.11 -9.77 -7.12
C SER A 153 -23.96 -8.44 -6.35
N LYS A 154 -23.62 -8.51 -5.07
CA LYS A 154 -23.36 -7.35 -4.21
C LYS A 154 -21.88 -7.10 -3.91
N ALA A 155 -21.01 -8.03 -4.31
CA ALA A 155 -19.57 -7.85 -4.09
C ALA A 155 -19.05 -6.72 -4.99
N PRO A 156 -18.06 -5.96 -4.53
CA PRO A 156 -17.41 -4.94 -5.36
C PRO A 156 -16.75 -5.59 -6.57
N VAL A 157 -16.92 -4.99 -7.72
CA VAL A 157 -16.40 -5.48 -9.02
C VAL A 157 -14.98 -4.97 -9.22
#